data_e128b839af06e488a762eccd8adb7c3f
#
_entry.id   e128b839af06e488a762eccd8adb7c3f
#
_cell.length_a   1.000
_cell.length_b   1.000
_cell.length_c   1.000
_cell.angle_alpha   90.00
_cell.angle_beta   90.00
_cell.angle_gamma   90.00
#
_symmetry.space_group_name_H-M   'P 1'
#
loop_
_entity.id
_entity.type
_entity.pdbx_description
1 polymer ?
#
loop_
_entity_poly.entity_id
_entity_poly.type
_entity_poly.pdbx_seq_one_letter_code
_entity_poly.pdbx_strand_id
1 'polypeptide(L)'
;MENKMKKFELVAEMTKEFFGKKLFRIRALISFGDVEKGDLGGWIEKEESLDQSGNAWVSGNARVYGDARVYGNARVSGNAWVSGDAWVYGNARVSGNAWVYGDARVSGNARVYGDARVYGNARVSGNAWVYGDARVSGNARVYGNAWVSG
;
A
#
# COMPACT_ATOMS: atom_id res chain seq x y z
N MET A 1 -8.48 -26.58 16.26
CA MET A 1 -8.74 -25.42 15.41
C MET A 1 -8.37 -24.13 16.10
N GLU A 2 -7.60 -23.32 15.43
CA GLU A 2 -7.20 -22.06 16.00
C GLU A 2 -8.10 -20.93 15.56
N ASN A 3 -8.53 -20.12 16.53
CA ASN A 3 -9.22 -18.88 16.23
C ASN A 3 -8.18 -17.77 16.24
N LYS A 4 -7.71 -17.42 15.06
CA LYS A 4 -6.85 -16.26 14.97
C LYS A 4 -7.68 -15.01 15.01
N MET A 5 -7.31 -14.09 15.89
CA MET A 5 -7.93 -12.79 15.89
C MET A 5 -7.44 -12.02 14.68
N LYS A 6 -8.37 -11.56 13.88
CA LYS A 6 -8.03 -10.76 12.71
C LYS A 6 -7.64 -9.35 13.15
N LYS A 7 -6.75 -8.76 12.41
CA LYS A 7 -6.32 -7.40 12.64
C LYS A 7 -7.35 -6.39 12.16
N PHE A 8 -8.02 -6.70 11.04
CA PHE A 8 -8.98 -5.79 10.44
C PHE A 8 -10.09 -6.59 9.77
N GLU A 9 -11.15 -5.88 9.41
CA GLU A 9 -12.26 -6.44 8.64
C GLU A 9 -12.61 -5.50 7.51
N LEU A 10 -13.22 -6.06 6.46
CA LEU A 10 -13.84 -5.28 5.42
C LEU A 10 -15.23 -4.87 5.90
N VAL A 11 -15.52 -3.58 5.86
CA VAL A 11 -16.82 -3.09 6.34
C VAL A 11 -17.81 -3.22 5.20
N ALA A 12 -18.75 -4.16 5.33
CA ALA A 12 -19.65 -4.53 4.24
C ALA A 12 -20.54 -3.37 3.79
N GLU A 13 -20.90 -2.46 4.69
CA GLU A 13 -21.76 -1.33 4.39
C GLU A 13 -21.01 -0.14 3.81
N MET A 14 -19.69 -0.17 3.82
CA MET A 14 -18.88 0.95 3.32
C MET A 14 -18.14 0.50 2.09
N THR A 15 -18.77 0.68 0.95
CA THR A 15 -18.22 0.24 -0.31
C THR A 15 -18.13 1.41 -1.30
N LYS A 16 -17.27 1.23 -2.27
CA LYS A 16 -17.07 2.21 -3.32
C LYS A 16 -16.74 1.47 -4.60
N GLU A 17 -17.30 1.88 -5.70
CA GLU A 17 -16.94 1.32 -6.99
C GLU A 17 -15.83 2.15 -7.62
N PHE A 18 -14.83 1.47 -8.17
CA PHE A 18 -13.66 2.12 -8.71
C PHE A 18 -13.16 1.29 -9.89
N PHE A 19 -13.27 1.81 -11.10
CA PHE A 19 -12.88 1.13 -12.34
C PHE A 19 -13.49 -0.28 -12.43
N GLY A 20 -14.79 -0.38 -12.13
CA GLY A 20 -15.50 -1.65 -12.19
C GLY A 20 -15.20 -2.61 -11.05
N LYS A 21 -14.43 -2.21 -10.07
CA LYS A 21 -14.11 -3.02 -8.91
C LYS A 21 -14.79 -2.48 -7.67
N LYS A 22 -15.21 -3.37 -6.80
CA LYS A 22 -15.84 -2.99 -5.55
C LYS A 22 -14.80 -2.97 -4.46
N LEU A 23 -14.60 -1.80 -3.87
CA LEU A 23 -13.64 -1.63 -2.77
C LEU A 23 -14.40 -1.48 -1.47
N PHE A 24 -13.81 -1.99 -0.41
CA PHE A 24 -14.39 -1.93 0.94
C PHE A 24 -13.49 -1.09 1.82
N ARG A 25 -14.11 -0.27 2.65
CA ARG A 25 -13.36 0.38 3.72
C ARG A 25 -12.96 -0.66 4.75
N ILE A 26 -11.80 -0.49 5.37
CA ILE A 26 -11.36 -1.41 6.40
C ILE A 26 -11.48 -0.77 7.77
N ARG A 27 -11.65 -1.61 8.79
CA ARG A 27 -11.72 -1.18 10.19
C ARG A 27 -10.82 -2.07 11.03
N ALA A 28 -10.00 -1.45 11.88
CA ALA A 28 -9.12 -2.18 12.77
C ALA A 28 -9.92 -2.90 13.84
N LEU A 29 -9.63 -4.17 14.06
CA LEU A 29 -10.27 -4.98 15.08
C LEU A 29 -9.43 -5.06 16.34
N ILE A 30 -8.16 -4.71 16.27
CA ILE A 30 -7.24 -4.64 17.40
C ILE A 30 -6.41 -3.39 17.26
N SER A 31 -5.74 -3.00 18.33
CA SER A 31 -4.77 -1.90 18.27
C SER A 31 -3.40 -2.47 17.91
N PHE A 32 -2.70 -1.79 17.02
CA PHE A 32 -1.35 -2.17 16.60
C PHE A 32 -0.64 -0.94 16.05
N GLY A 33 0.67 -0.86 16.28
CA GLY A 33 1.42 0.31 15.85
C GLY A 33 0.77 1.58 16.37
N ASP A 34 0.48 2.52 15.49
CA ASP A 34 -0.24 3.74 15.84
C ASP A 34 -1.72 3.68 15.43
N VAL A 35 -2.22 2.50 15.11
CA VAL A 35 -3.61 2.27 14.75
C VAL A 35 -4.35 1.77 15.98
N GLU A 36 -5.49 2.37 16.29
CA GLU A 36 -6.30 1.97 17.44
C GLU A 36 -7.48 1.12 17.00
N LYS A 37 -7.88 0.20 17.86
CA LYS A 37 -9.05 -0.62 17.61
C LYS A 37 -10.25 0.28 17.29
N GLY A 38 -10.94 -0.03 16.20
CA GLY A 38 -12.07 0.76 15.72
C GLY A 38 -11.73 1.78 14.66
N ASP A 39 -10.45 2.07 14.45
CA ASP A 39 -10.07 3.04 13.42
C ASP A 39 -10.47 2.54 12.04
N LEU A 40 -11.01 3.45 11.25
CA LEU A 40 -11.28 3.18 9.84
C LEU A 40 -10.03 3.45 9.02
N GLY A 41 -9.73 2.55 8.11
CA GLY A 41 -8.61 2.70 7.21
C GLY A 41 -9.05 3.10 5.80
N GLY A 42 -8.22 2.78 4.83
CA GLY A 42 -8.52 3.08 3.43
C GLY A 42 -9.42 2.02 2.80
N TRP A 43 -9.22 1.84 1.50
CA TRP A 43 -10.12 1.03 0.67
C TRP A 43 -9.35 -0.11 0.04
N ILE A 44 -9.83 -1.33 0.20
CA ILE A 44 -9.19 -2.49 -0.43
C ILE A 44 -10.24 -3.34 -1.12
N GLU A 45 -9.80 -4.10 -2.11
CA GLU A 45 -10.72 -4.95 -2.87
C GLU A 45 -10.99 -6.27 -2.18
N LYS A 46 -9.96 -6.87 -1.60
CA LYS A 46 -10.07 -8.18 -0.95
C LYS A 46 -9.24 -8.23 0.31
N GLU A 47 -9.60 -9.16 1.17
CA GLU A 47 -8.90 -9.29 2.45
C GLU A 47 -7.41 -9.57 2.25
N GLU A 48 -7.06 -10.33 1.21
CA GLU A 48 -5.66 -10.67 0.95
C GLU A 48 -4.81 -9.48 0.53
N SER A 49 -5.43 -8.35 0.17
CA SER A 49 -4.69 -7.15 -0.23
C SER A 49 -3.87 -6.56 0.90
N LEU A 50 -4.25 -6.82 2.14
CA LEU A 50 -3.55 -6.31 3.33
C LEU A 50 -3.33 -7.47 4.28
N ASP A 51 -2.10 -7.64 4.75
CA ASP A 51 -1.75 -8.75 5.65
C ASP A 51 -2.43 -8.58 7.01
N GLN A 52 -2.96 -9.66 7.53
CA GLN A 52 -3.57 -9.67 8.86
C GLN A 52 -2.52 -9.69 9.97
N SER A 53 -1.29 -10.06 9.67
CA SER A 53 -0.19 -10.02 10.64
C SER A 53 0.66 -8.77 10.38
N GLY A 54 1.58 -8.48 11.30
CA GLY A 54 2.44 -7.32 11.19
C GLY A 54 1.66 -6.03 11.43
N ASN A 55 2.29 -4.90 11.10
CA ASN A 55 1.71 -3.58 11.35
C ASN A 55 1.33 -2.84 10.08
N ALA A 56 1.27 -3.53 8.95
CA ALA A 56 0.91 -2.89 7.69
C ALA A 56 -0.51 -2.31 7.77
N TRP A 57 -0.70 -1.17 7.15
CA TRP A 57 -1.99 -0.49 7.19
C TRP A 57 -2.20 0.37 5.95
N VAL A 58 -3.44 0.47 5.54
CA VAL A 58 -3.89 1.33 4.45
C VAL A 58 -4.83 2.35 5.08
N SER A 59 -4.55 3.63 4.89
CA SER A 59 -5.32 4.68 5.57
C SER A 59 -5.73 5.79 4.61
N GLY A 60 -6.51 6.73 5.13
CA GLY A 60 -7.00 7.85 4.35
C GLY A 60 -7.86 7.41 3.20
N ASN A 61 -7.63 7.97 2.03
CA ASN A 61 -8.35 7.62 0.81
C ASN A 61 -7.55 6.67 -0.07
N ALA A 62 -6.50 6.07 0.47
CA ALA A 62 -5.65 5.16 -0.29
C ALA A 62 -6.44 3.93 -0.74
N ARG A 63 -6.05 3.38 -1.88
CA ARG A 63 -6.77 2.27 -2.50
C ARG A 63 -5.77 1.18 -2.88
N VAL A 64 -6.11 -0.05 -2.50
CA VAL A 64 -5.32 -1.24 -2.87
C VAL A 64 -6.27 -2.20 -3.54
N TYR A 65 -6.02 -2.53 -4.78
CA TYR A 65 -6.93 -3.38 -5.54
C TYR A 65 -6.17 -4.24 -6.54
N GLY A 66 -6.91 -5.07 -7.28
CA GLY A 66 -6.29 -6.09 -8.12
C GLY A 66 -5.66 -7.16 -7.25
N ASP A 67 -4.51 -7.65 -7.63
CA ASP A 67 -3.78 -8.65 -6.89
C ASP A 67 -2.64 -8.05 -6.06
N ALA A 68 -2.69 -6.74 -5.87
CA ALA A 68 -1.67 -6.04 -5.09
C ALA A 68 -1.70 -6.47 -3.63
N ARG A 69 -0.53 -6.41 -2.99
CA ARG A 69 -0.38 -6.83 -1.61
C ARG A 69 0.43 -5.84 -0.81
N VAL A 70 -0.06 -5.54 0.39
CA VAL A 70 0.62 -4.66 1.35
C VAL A 70 0.84 -5.49 2.61
N TYR A 71 2.10 -5.65 3.03
CA TYR A 71 2.40 -6.50 4.18
C TYR A 71 3.64 -6.03 4.94
N GLY A 72 4.03 -6.78 5.97
CA GLY A 72 5.10 -6.35 6.86
C GLY A 72 4.67 -5.17 7.70
N ASN A 73 5.43 -4.10 7.65
CA ASN A 73 5.11 -2.86 8.36
C ASN A 73 4.84 -1.72 7.39
N ALA A 74 4.52 -2.05 6.15
CA ALA A 74 4.32 -1.06 5.10
C ALA A 74 3.07 -0.23 5.34
N ARG A 75 3.09 1.00 4.85
CA ARG A 75 1.96 1.90 4.98
C ARG A 75 1.63 2.55 3.66
N VAL A 76 0.34 2.54 3.33
CA VAL A 76 -0.19 3.19 2.15
C VAL A 76 -1.21 4.20 2.64
N SER A 77 -1.03 5.47 2.32
CA SER A 77 -1.85 6.53 2.90
C SER A 77 -2.11 7.64 1.89
N GLY A 78 -2.79 8.69 2.36
CA GLY A 78 -3.15 9.81 1.51
C GLY A 78 -4.12 9.37 0.43
N ASN A 79 -3.82 9.71 -0.81
CA ASN A 79 -4.63 9.34 -1.96
C ASN A 79 -3.90 8.32 -2.84
N ALA A 80 -2.94 7.59 -2.28
CA ALA A 80 -2.11 6.67 -3.04
C ALA A 80 -2.89 5.47 -3.55
N TRP A 81 -2.44 4.92 -4.68
CA TRP A 81 -3.05 3.74 -5.28
C TRP A 81 -1.99 2.65 -5.43
N VAL A 82 -2.32 1.43 -5.01
CA VAL A 82 -1.49 0.25 -5.22
C VAL A 82 -2.35 -0.78 -5.93
N SER A 83 -1.95 -1.21 -7.09
CA SER A 83 -2.82 -2.07 -7.91
C SER A 83 -2.01 -3.04 -8.77
N GLY A 84 -2.71 -3.78 -9.61
CA GLY A 84 -2.09 -4.80 -10.45
C GLY A 84 -1.52 -5.91 -9.57
N ASP A 85 -0.29 -6.31 -9.83
CA ASP A 85 0.41 -7.31 -9.05
C ASP A 85 1.49 -6.70 -8.16
N ALA A 86 1.37 -5.41 -7.86
CA ALA A 86 2.39 -4.68 -7.09
C ALA A 86 2.43 -5.12 -5.64
N TRP A 87 3.63 -5.08 -5.06
CA TRP A 87 3.84 -5.42 -3.66
C TRP A 87 4.49 -4.26 -2.94
N VAL A 88 3.96 -3.92 -1.76
CA VAL A 88 4.53 -2.91 -0.87
C VAL A 88 4.76 -3.59 0.47
N TYR A 89 6.01 -3.69 0.91
CA TYR A 89 6.31 -4.48 2.10
C TYR A 89 7.55 -3.93 2.83
N GLY A 90 7.98 -4.64 3.86
CA GLY A 90 9.03 -4.13 4.73
C GLY A 90 8.53 -2.96 5.53
N ASN A 91 9.29 -1.89 5.56
CA ASN A 91 8.89 -0.65 6.21
C ASN A 91 8.57 0.45 5.19
N ALA A 92 8.26 0.07 3.96
CA ALA A 92 8.03 1.01 2.87
C ALA A 92 6.78 1.85 3.10
N ARG A 93 6.80 3.05 2.54
CA ARG A 93 5.67 3.97 2.64
C ARG A 93 5.32 4.52 1.27
N VAL A 94 4.03 4.46 0.95
CA VAL A 94 3.48 5.01 -0.29
C VAL A 94 2.42 6.01 0.14
N SER A 95 2.56 7.26 -0.26
CA SER A 95 1.67 8.31 0.23
C SER A 95 1.48 9.39 -0.83
N GLY A 96 0.78 10.46 -0.44
CA GLY A 96 0.46 11.53 -1.37
C GLY A 96 -0.47 11.01 -2.45
N ASN A 97 -0.17 11.32 -3.69
CA ASN A 97 -0.93 10.86 -4.85
C ASN A 97 -0.17 9.79 -5.64
N ALA A 98 0.77 9.12 -5.00
CA ALA A 98 1.64 8.16 -5.68
C ALA A 98 0.87 6.93 -6.16
N TRP A 99 1.34 6.37 -7.25
CA TRP A 99 0.77 5.15 -7.83
C TRP A 99 1.85 4.09 -7.92
N VAL A 100 1.54 2.89 -7.44
CA VAL A 100 2.42 1.72 -7.56
C VAL A 100 1.59 0.64 -8.23
N TYR A 101 1.99 0.19 -9.42
CA TYR A 101 1.17 -0.76 -10.15
C TYR A 101 2.02 -1.64 -11.07
N GLY A 102 1.35 -2.49 -11.86
CA GLY A 102 2.05 -3.49 -12.66
C GLY A 102 2.66 -4.53 -11.74
N ASP A 103 3.89 -4.91 -11.98
CA ASP A 103 4.62 -5.87 -11.15
C ASP A 103 5.64 -5.19 -10.24
N ALA A 104 5.43 -3.91 -9.95
CA ALA A 104 6.37 -3.10 -9.18
C ALA A 104 6.45 -3.58 -7.73
N ARG A 105 7.61 -3.38 -7.12
CA ARG A 105 7.84 -3.73 -5.73
C ARG A 105 8.50 -2.57 -5.00
N VAL A 106 7.92 -2.21 -3.85
CA VAL A 106 8.45 -1.16 -2.98
C VAL A 106 8.70 -1.79 -1.63
N SER A 107 9.93 -1.75 -1.15
CA SER A 107 10.30 -2.47 0.07
C SER A 107 11.39 -1.76 0.84
N GLY A 108 11.89 -2.42 1.87
CA GLY A 108 12.91 -1.83 2.74
C GLY A 108 12.32 -0.64 3.49
N ASN A 109 13.06 0.44 3.51
CA ASN A 109 12.60 1.69 4.11
C ASN A 109 12.25 2.73 3.04
N ALA A 110 11.96 2.28 1.83
CA ALA A 110 11.71 3.16 0.69
C ALA A 110 10.45 3.99 0.87
N ARG A 111 10.45 5.15 0.26
CA ARG A 111 9.30 6.05 0.29
C ARG A 111 8.96 6.49 -1.11
N VAL A 112 7.67 6.36 -1.47
CA VAL A 112 7.14 6.81 -2.75
C VAL A 112 6.02 7.78 -2.42
N TYR A 113 6.13 9.02 -2.86
CA TYR A 113 5.16 10.03 -2.48
C TYR A 113 5.08 11.15 -3.53
N GLY A 114 4.30 12.19 -3.23
CA GLY A 114 4.01 13.22 -4.21
C GLY A 114 3.14 12.64 -5.31
N ASP A 115 3.46 12.93 -6.54
CA ASP A 115 2.75 12.41 -7.71
C ASP A 115 3.54 11.32 -8.41
N ALA A 116 4.48 10.68 -7.70
CA ALA A 116 5.37 9.68 -8.29
C ALA A 116 4.63 8.43 -8.71
N ARG A 117 5.16 7.76 -9.73
CA ARG A 117 4.61 6.52 -10.24
C ARG A 117 5.70 5.47 -10.36
N VAL A 118 5.43 4.29 -9.83
CA VAL A 118 6.33 3.14 -9.90
C VAL A 118 5.56 2.00 -10.54
N TYR A 119 6.02 1.51 -11.68
CA TYR A 119 5.25 0.52 -12.42
C TYR A 119 6.15 -0.35 -13.29
N GLY A 120 5.54 -1.22 -14.10
CA GLY A 120 6.27 -2.21 -14.85
C GLY A 120 6.87 -3.23 -13.91
N ASN A 121 8.13 -3.55 -14.07
CA ASN A 121 8.85 -4.45 -13.18
C ASN A 121 9.80 -3.70 -12.26
N ALA A 122 9.56 -2.41 -12.03
CA ALA A 122 10.45 -1.55 -11.27
C ALA A 122 10.50 -1.97 -9.80
N ARG A 123 11.66 -1.74 -9.19
CA ARG A 123 11.86 -2.04 -7.77
C ARG A 123 12.45 -0.84 -7.07
N VAL A 124 11.84 -0.48 -5.94
CA VAL A 124 12.33 0.61 -5.08
C VAL A 124 12.57 0.00 -3.71
N SER A 125 13.79 0.11 -3.21
CA SER A 125 14.15 -0.56 -1.96
C SER A 125 15.22 0.22 -1.21
N GLY A 126 15.72 -0.37 -0.11
CA GLY A 126 16.71 0.30 0.72
C GLY A 126 16.11 1.51 1.39
N ASN A 127 16.83 2.62 1.36
CA ASN A 127 16.37 3.89 1.91
C ASN A 127 15.99 4.88 0.79
N ALA A 128 15.66 4.38 -0.39
CA ALA A 128 15.43 5.22 -1.56
C ALA A 128 14.13 6.03 -1.42
N TRP A 129 14.13 7.21 -2.02
CA TRP A 129 12.95 8.07 -2.06
C TRP A 129 12.62 8.35 -3.52
N VAL A 130 11.34 8.20 -3.87
CA VAL A 130 10.82 8.51 -5.20
C VAL A 130 9.66 9.49 -4.99
N TYR A 131 9.77 10.68 -5.52
CA TYR A 131 8.80 11.73 -5.20
C TYR A 131 8.68 12.75 -6.32
N GLY A 132 7.90 13.81 -6.08
CA GLY A 132 7.59 14.79 -7.11
C GLY A 132 6.79 14.12 -8.22
N ASP A 133 7.14 14.36 -9.45
CA ASP A 133 6.50 13.75 -10.61
C ASP A 133 7.33 12.60 -11.18
N ALA A 134 8.23 12.03 -10.40
CA ALA A 134 9.13 10.99 -10.86
C ALA A 134 8.39 9.76 -11.34
N ARG A 135 8.94 9.11 -12.35
CA ARG A 135 8.41 7.85 -12.87
C ARG A 135 9.52 6.83 -12.89
N VAL A 136 9.28 5.70 -12.26
CA VAL A 136 10.23 4.58 -12.24
C VAL A 136 9.52 3.41 -12.87
N SER A 137 10.04 2.91 -13.98
CA SER A 137 9.33 1.94 -14.78
C SER A 137 10.27 0.96 -15.45
N GLY A 138 9.70 0.07 -16.26
CA GLY A 138 10.45 -0.95 -16.96
C GLY A 138 11.09 -1.88 -15.95
N ASN A 139 12.38 -2.15 -16.10
CA ASN A 139 13.12 -2.98 -15.17
C ASN A 139 14.01 -2.15 -14.25
N ALA A 140 13.67 -0.88 -14.05
CA ALA A 140 14.50 0.03 -13.26
C ALA A 140 14.55 -0.40 -11.81
N ARG A 141 15.70 -0.14 -11.19
CA ARG A 141 15.91 -0.43 -9.78
C ARG A 141 16.44 0.82 -9.09
N VAL A 142 15.76 1.23 -8.03
CA VAL A 142 16.16 2.38 -7.22
C VAL A 142 16.39 1.84 -5.81
N TYR A 143 17.61 1.98 -5.30
CA TYR A 143 17.96 1.37 -4.01
C TYR A 143 19.05 2.18 -3.33
N GLY A 144 19.51 1.69 -2.18
CA GLY A 144 20.48 2.41 -1.38
C GLY A 144 19.86 3.67 -0.81
N ASN A 145 20.57 4.77 -0.92
CA ASN A 145 20.08 6.07 -0.44
C ASN A 145 19.69 6.98 -1.60
N ALA A 146 19.33 6.41 -2.74
CA ALA A 146 19.02 7.17 -3.93
C ALA A 146 17.76 8.01 -3.77
N TRP A 147 17.76 9.16 -4.41
CA TRP A 147 16.60 10.03 -4.48
C TRP A 147 16.25 10.25 -5.93
N VAL A 148 14.99 9.98 -6.31
CA VAL A 148 14.51 10.18 -7.66
C VAL A 148 13.34 11.14 -7.59
N SER A 149 13.47 12.26 -8.28
CA SER A 149 12.43 13.27 -8.32
C SER A 149 12.25 13.76 -9.73
N GLY A 150 11.13 14.41 -9.98
CA GLY A 150 10.89 14.91 -11.31
C GLY A 150 10.13 16.20 -11.32
#